data_7a106c70fe19169fc1e90dd57a439f5e
#
_entry.id   7a106c70fe19169fc1e90dd57a439f5e
#
_cell.length_a   1.000
_cell.length_b   1.000
_cell.length_c   1.000
_cell.angle_alpha   90.00
_cell.angle_beta   90.00
_cell.angle_gamma   90.00
#
_symmetry.space_group_name_H-M   'P 1'
#
loop_
_entity.id
_entity.type
_entity.pdbx_description
1 polymer ?
#
loop_
_entity_poly.entity_id
_entity_poly.type
_entity_poly.pdbx_seq_one_letter_code
_entity_poly.pdbx_strand_id
1 'polypeptide(L)'
;ILYKLYMNTNREDDAYTLLVDKFFKGGFDYKNIEDYKKISAMAKAKGQDKAHALAECLIKKLEEENGKTYEADVDLADYADLSASDAFDRVYSEVIYHLENYITRHEGKVVFYNHDKNFGSIFQDGEENLFFRQADFLDDEEVEKYDVVEYSVIKTYDRKRQQMSSKAVLLKVLYEEINY
;
A
#
# COMPACT_ATOMS: atom_id res chain seq x y z
N ILE A 1 -3.19 13.94 17.31
CA ILE A 1 -4.40 14.30 18.08
C ILE A 1 -5.59 13.44 17.66
N LEU A 2 -5.95 13.39 16.39
CA LEU A 2 -7.12 12.63 15.88
C LEU A 2 -7.03 11.12 16.15
N TYR A 3 -5.85 10.52 15.99
CA TYR A 3 -5.62 9.10 16.29
C TYR A 3 -5.97 8.77 17.75
N LYS A 4 -5.48 9.58 18.69
CA LYS A 4 -5.78 9.38 20.12
C LYS A 4 -7.28 9.54 20.42
N LEU A 5 -7.94 10.49 19.75
CA LEU A 5 -9.38 10.69 19.90
C LEU A 5 -10.14 9.44 19.45
N TYR A 6 -9.79 8.86 18.30
CA TYR A 6 -10.43 7.65 17.80
C TYR A 6 -10.21 6.46 18.74
N MET A 7 -9.00 6.28 19.26
CA MET A 7 -8.71 5.21 20.22
C MET A 7 -9.51 5.39 21.52
N ASN A 8 -9.62 6.62 22.03
CA ASN A 8 -10.34 6.92 23.27
C ASN A 8 -11.87 6.83 23.11
N THR A 9 -12.40 6.85 21.91
CA THR A 9 -13.85 6.78 21.62
C THR A 9 -14.25 5.44 21.02
N ASN A 10 -13.45 4.39 21.14
CA ASN A 10 -13.67 3.05 20.58
C ASN A 10 -13.88 3.05 19.05
N ARG A 11 -13.23 3.97 18.35
CA ARG A 11 -13.22 4.06 16.89
C ARG A 11 -11.91 3.54 16.32
N GLU A 12 -11.58 2.29 16.66
CA GLU A 12 -10.30 1.66 16.29
C GLU A 12 -10.13 1.50 14.78
N ASP A 13 -11.21 1.20 14.05
CA ASP A 13 -11.16 1.09 12.60
C ASP A 13 -10.81 2.43 11.94
N ASP A 14 -11.38 3.52 12.44
CA ASP A 14 -11.05 4.88 11.97
C ASP A 14 -9.60 5.23 12.30
N ALA A 15 -9.12 4.84 13.48
CA ALA A 15 -7.73 5.03 13.89
C ALA A 15 -6.78 4.27 12.97
N TYR A 16 -7.13 3.03 12.62
CA TYR A 16 -6.32 2.21 11.72
C TYR A 16 -6.28 2.79 10.29
N THR A 17 -7.43 3.18 9.76
CA THR A 17 -7.52 3.86 8.45
C THR A 17 -6.66 5.12 8.42
N LEU A 18 -6.70 5.93 9.47
CA LEU A 18 -5.87 7.13 9.59
C LEU A 18 -4.36 6.80 9.58
N LEU A 19 -3.97 5.76 10.28
CA LEU A 19 -2.56 5.30 10.30
C LEU A 19 -2.11 4.81 8.93
N VAL A 20 -2.96 4.06 8.23
CA VAL A 20 -2.66 3.55 6.88
C VAL A 20 -2.52 4.72 5.90
N ASP A 21 -3.41 5.71 5.96
CA ASP A 21 -3.30 6.94 5.16
C ASP A 21 -1.98 7.68 5.41
N LYS A 22 -1.63 7.84 6.68
CA LYS A 22 -0.35 8.43 7.09
C LYS A 22 0.86 7.65 6.59
N PHE A 23 0.80 6.33 6.66
CA PHE A 23 1.85 5.43 6.16
C PHE A 23 2.16 5.70 4.68
N PHE A 24 1.12 5.86 3.85
CA PHE A 24 1.31 6.13 2.43
C PHE A 24 1.82 7.53 2.15
N LYS A 25 1.26 8.53 2.81
CA LYS A 25 1.69 9.93 2.66
C LYS A 25 3.10 10.18 3.17
N GLY A 26 3.50 9.49 4.23
CA GLY A 26 4.81 9.62 4.83
C GLY A 26 5.93 8.93 4.06
N GLY A 27 5.61 7.90 3.30
CA GLY A 27 6.57 7.09 2.54
C GLY A 27 7.53 6.30 3.43
N PHE A 28 8.56 5.75 2.79
CA PHE A 28 9.58 4.93 3.44
C PHE A 28 10.66 5.83 4.06
N ASP A 29 10.60 5.99 5.38
CA ASP A 29 11.55 6.81 6.12
C ASP A 29 11.60 6.36 7.59
N TYR A 30 12.81 6.28 8.17
CA TYR A 30 13.00 5.93 9.58
C TYR A 30 12.25 6.87 10.54
N LYS A 31 12.09 8.16 10.19
CA LYS A 31 11.34 9.12 11.01
C LYS A 31 9.88 8.66 11.30
N ASN A 32 9.35 7.77 10.49
CA ASN A 32 7.98 7.25 10.61
C ASN A 32 7.90 5.96 11.46
N ILE A 33 9.00 5.56 12.12
CA ILE A 33 9.10 4.28 12.84
C ILE A 33 7.98 4.09 13.88
N GLU A 34 7.57 5.15 14.57
CA GLU A 34 6.50 5.07 15.56
C GLU A 34 5.13 4.79 14.91
N ASP A 35 4.90 5.31 13.71
CA ASP A 35 3.68 5.01 12.95
C ASP A 35 3.69 3.54 12.48
N TYR A 36 4.84 3.01 12.07
CA TYR A 36 4.97 1.59 11.70
C TYR A 36 4.69 0.67 12.88
N LYS A 37 5.16 1.03 14.08
CA LYS A 37 4.87 0.29 15.32
C LYS A 37 3.37 0.27 15.64
N LYS A 38 2.69 1.39 15.43
CA LYS A 38 1.23 1.47 15.60
C LYS A 38 0.48 0.60 14.59
N ILE A 39 0.90 0.60 13.33
CA ILE A 39 0.33 -0.27 12.29
C ILE A 39 0.51 -1.73 12.65
N SER A 40 1.70 -2.12 13.10
CA SER A 40 1.98 -3.49 13.57
C SER A 40 1.04 -3.90 14.70
N ALA A 41 0.87 -3.04 15.70
CA ALA A 41 -0.02 -3.31 16.84
C ALA A 41 -1.49 -3.43 16.41
N MET A 42 -1.95 -2.58 15.51
CA MET A 42 -3.33 -2.62 14.99
C MET A 42 -3.57 -3.86 14.14
N ALA A 43 -2.63 -4.22 13.28
CA ALA A 43 -2.70 -5.45 12.48
C ALA A 43 -2.78 -6.69 13.38
N LYS A 44 -1.98 -6.75 14.44
CA LYS A 44 -2.02 -7.82 15.43
C LYS A 44 -3.39 -7.90 16.12
N ALA A 45 -3.91 -6.77 16.58
CA ALA A 45 -5.19 -6.69 17.28
C ALA A 45 -6.36 -7.16 16.39
N LYS A 46 -6.26 -6.98 15.07
CA LYS A 46 -7.26 -7.39 14.09
C LYS A 46 -7.05 -8.79 13.52
N GLY A 47 -6.07 -9.54 13.99
CA GLY A 47 -5.78 -10.88 13.50
C GLY A 47 -5.18 -10.92 12.10
N GLN A 48 -4.62 -9.83 11.63
CA GLN A 48 -3.95 -9.72 10.32
C GLN A 48 -2.49 -10.14 10.44
N ASP A 49 -2.26 -11.43 10.61
CA ASP A 49 -0.97 -12.00 11.01
C ASP A 49 0.14 -11.70 10.01
N LYS A 50 -0.17 -11.75 8.72
CA LYS A 50 0.81 -11.45 7.66
C LYS A 50 1.21 -9.97 7.65
N ALA A 51 0.25 -9.06 7.76
CA ALA A 51 0.52 -7.63 7.84
C ALA A 51 1.34 -7.30 9.10
N HIS A 52 1.00 -7.92 10.23
CA HIS A 52 1.75 -7.78 11.49
C HIS A 52 3.20 -8.25 11.33
N ALA A 53 3.42 -9.45 10.83
CA ALA A 53 4.77 -10.01 10.65
C ALA A 53 5.63 -9.15 9.71
N LEU A 54 5.06 -8.68 8.61
CA LEU A 54 5.76 -7.80 7.67
C LEU A 54 6.09 -6.43 8.28
N ALA A 55 5.17 -5.85 9.06
CA ALA A 55 5.43 -4.60 9.77
C ALA A 55 6.54 -4.78 10.82
N GLU A 56 6.54 -5.89 11.56
CA GLU A 56 7.62 -6.21 12.51
C GLU A 56 8.96 -6.40 11.80
N CYS A 57 8.97 -7.03 10.63
CA CYS A 57 10.18 -7.15 9.80
C CYS A 57 10.70 -5.77 9.38
N LEU A 58 9.83 -4.90 8.90
CA LEU A 58 10.17 -3.53 8.53
C LEU A 58 10.80 -2.77 9.70
N ILE A 59 10.16 -2.79 10.87
CA ILE A 59 10.63 -2.12 12.08
C ILE A 59 12.00 -2.63 12.48
N LYS A 60 12.16 -3.95 12.57
CA LYS A 60 13.42 -4.59 12.96
C LYS A 60 14.57 -4.18 12.03
N LYS A 61 14.36 -4.26 10.72
CA LYS A 61 15.38 -3.87 9.74
C LYS A 61 15.77 -2.40 9.86
N LEU A 62 14.80 -1.50 10.01
CA LEU A 62 15.06 -0.06 10.18
C LEU A 62 15.78 0.26 11.48
N GLU A 63 15.38 -0.35 12.60
CA GLU A 63 16.04 -0.17 13.89
C GLU A 63 17.51 -0.65 13.83
N GLU A 64 17.74 -1.82 13.25
CA GLU A 64 19.09 -2.38 13.10
C GLU A 64 19.97 -1.51 12.19
N GLU A 65 19.44 -0.99 11.10
CA GLU A 65 20.15 -0.03 10.22
C GLU A 65 20.53 1.26 10.93
N ASN A 66 19.83 1.62 12.00
CA ASN A 66 20.09 2.79 12.81
C ASN A 66 20.84 2.48 14.13
N GLY A 67 21.44 1.29 14.20
CA GLY A 67 22.27 0.88 15.34
C GLY A 67 21.50 0.52 16.60
N LYS A 68 20.19 0.25 16.50
CA LYS A 68 19.33 -0.12 17.61
C LYS A 68 18.96 -1.60 17.54
N THR A 69 18.65 -2.18 18.69
CA THR A 69 18.13 -3.55 18.79
C THR A 69 16.60 -3.50 18.89
N TYR A 70 15.93 -4.37 18.14
CA TYR A 70 14.48 -4.52 18.20
C TYR A 70 14.13 -6.01 18.22
N GLU A 71 13.34 -6.42 19.21
CA GLU A 71 12.82 -7.77 19.29
C GLU A 71 11.38 -7.81 18.78
N ALA A 72 11.17 -8.52 17.66
CA ALA A 72 9.84 -8.78 17.14
C ALA A 72 9.12 -9.77 18.05
N ASP A 73 7.81 -9.62 18.19
CA ASP A 73 6.97 -10.53 18.97
C ASP A 73 6.45 -11.73 18.15
N VAL A 74 6.98 -11.93 16.97
CA VAL A 74 6.60 -12.95 16.01
C VAL A 74 7.84 -13.50 15.30
N ASP A 75 7.78 -14.76 14.86
CA ASP A 75 8.86 -15.36 14.07
C ASP A 75 8.94 -14.71 12.69
N LEU A 76 10.12 -14.20 12.32
CA LEU A 76 10.41 -13.53 11.06
C LEU A 76 11.27 -14.38 10.10
N ALA A 77 11.41 -15.69 10.34
CA ALA A 77 12.27 -16.56 9.52
C ALA A 77 11.90 -16.51 8.04
N ASP A 78 10.61 -16.45 7.70
CA ASP A 78 10.12 -16.39 6.31
C ASP A 78 10.45 -15.08 5.61
N TYR A 79 10.82 -14.06 6.35
CA TYR A 79 11.10 -12.70 5.85
C TYR A 79 12.55 -12.26 6.06
N ALA A 80 13.42 -13.17 6.48
CA ALA A 80 14.81 -12.86 6.85
C ALA A 80 15.59 -12.18 5.70
N ASP A 81 15.31 -12.57 4.45
CA ASP A 81 16.00 -12.06 3.26
C ASP A 81 15.43 -10.74 2.71
N LEU A 82 14.32 -10.23 3.27
CA LEU A 82 13.73 -8.97 2.84
C LEU A 82 14.57 -7.79 3.31
N SER A 83 14.80 -6.84 2.41
CA SER A 83 15.27 -5.50 2.82
C SER A 83 14.16 -4.74 3.54
N ALA A 84 14.52 -3.67 4.26
CA ALA A 84 13.54 -2.79 4.89
C ALA A 84 12.55 -2.21 3.86
N SER A 85 13.06 -1.82 2.70
CA SER A 85 12.22 -1.27 1.64
C SER A 85 11.27 -2.30 1.01
N ASP A 86 11.70 -3.54 0.86
CA ASP A 86 10.82 -4.62 0.37
C ASP A 86 9.75 -4.98 1.40
N ALA A 87 10.10 -4.98 2.67
CA ALA A 87 9.15 -5.15 3.75
C ALA A 87 8.10 -4.03 3.76
N PHE A 88 8.53 -2.78 3.56
CA PHE A 88 7.62 -1.64 3.43
C PHE A 88 6.62 -1.83 2.28
N ASP A 89 7.09 -2.21 1.10
CA ASP A 89 6.23 -2.42 -0.07
C ASP A 89 5.22 -3.56 0.16
N ARG A 90 5.62 -4.60 0.90
CA ARG A 90 4.72 -5.71 1.23
C ARG A 90 3.70 -5.34 2.31
N VAL A 91 4.08 -4.56 3.33
CA VAL A 91 3.13 -3.99 4.30
C VAL A 91 2.09 -3.16 3.56
N TYR A 92 2.55 -2.33 2.64
CA TYR A 92 1.68 -1.55 1.75
C TYR A 92 0.59 -2.43 1.13
N SER A 93 0.96 -3.50 0.44
CA SER A 93 0.01 -4.38 -0.25
C SER A 93 -0.99 -5.05 0.69
N GLU A 94 -0.61 -5.30 1.94
CA GLU A 94 -1.48 -5.96 2.92
C GLU A 94 -2.49 -5.01 3.59
N VAL A 95 -2.17 -3.73 3.73
CA VAL A 95 -2.98 -2.80 4.51
C VAL A 95 -3.77 -1.78 3.68
N ILE A 96 -3.43 -1.64 2.40
CA ILE A 96 -4.01 -0.57 1.56
C ILE A 96 -5.53 -0.70 1.39
N TYR A 97 -6.09 -1.91 1.45
CA TYR A 97 -7.53 -2.11 1.27
C TYR A 97 -8.38 -1.37 2.32
N HIS A 98 -7.80 -1.00 3.46
CA HIS A 98 -8.47 -0.17 4.47
C HIS A 98 -8.83 1.23 3.95
N LEU A 99 -8.17 1.67 2.88
CA LEU A 99 -8.44 2.97 2.28
C LEU A 99 -9.56 2.95 1.25
N GLU A 100 -10.08 1.80 0.84
CA GLU A 100 -11.04 1.69 -0.27
C GLU A 100 -12.22 2.65 -0.13
N ASN A 101 -12.78 2.76 1.07
CA ASN A 101 -13.93 3.62 1.35
C ASN A 101 -13.55 4.99 1.95
N TYR A 102 -12.25 5.27 2.04
CA TYR A 102 -11.72 6.47 2.69
C TYR A 102 -11.22 7.50 1.69
N ILE A 103 -10.63 7.07 0.57
CA ILE A 103 -10.07 7.96 -0.44
C ILE A 103 -10.95 7.98 -1.70
N THR A 104 -10.85 9.08 -2.45
CA THR A 104 -11.64 9.29 -3.67
C THR A 104 -11.42 8.20 -4.70
N ARG A 105 -12.51 7.70 -5.27
CA ARG A 105 -12.50 6.71 -6.35
C ARG A 105 -12.64 7.40 -7.70
N HIS A 106 -11.94 6.88 -8.69
CA HIS A 106 -11.95 7.34 -10.08
C HIS A 106 -12.23 6.17 -11.01
N GLU A 107 -12.66 6.48 -12.22
CA GLU A 107 -12.80 5.51 -13.30
C GLU A 107 -11.88 5.89 -14.45
N GLY A 108 -11.31 4.91 -15.11
CA GLY A 108 -10.44 5.15 -16.26
C GLY A 108 -10.23 3.91 -17.10
N LYS A 109 -9.73 4.13 -18.30
CA LYS A 109 -9.45 3.07 -19.27
C LYS A 109 -7.98 2.69 -19.25
N VAL A 110 -7.70 1.39 -19.20
CA VAL A 110 -6.34 0.86 -19.35
C VAL A 110 -5.92 1.02 -20.81
N VAL A 111 -4.84 1.75 -21.05
CA VAL A 111 -4.31 2.01 -22.40
C VAL A 111 -3.06 1.22 -22.73
N PHE A 112 -2.44 0.62 -21.70
CA PHE A 112 -1.27 -0.22 -21.85
C PHE A 112 -1.25 -1.26 -20.74
N TYR A 113 -0.88 -2.50 -21.06
CA TYR A 113 -0.62 -3.56 -20.08
C TYR A 113 0.48 -4.49 -20.57
N ASN A 114 1.45 -4.76 -19.70
CA ASN A 114 2.56 -5.68 -19.94
C ASN A 114 2.35 -6.96 -19.11
N HIS A 115 1.96 -8.04 -19.77
CA HIS A 115 1.68 -9.33 -19.13
C HIS A 115 2.92 -9.99 -18.52
N ASP A 116 4.09 -9.75 -19.08
CA ASP A 116 5.34 -10.37 -18.59
C ASP A 116 5.80 -9.75 -17.26
N LYS A 117 5.55 -8.45 -17.09
CA LYS A 117 5.99 -7.68 -15.91
C LYS A 117 4.85 -7.29 -14.98
N ASN A 118 3.61 -7.61 -15.34
CA ASN A 118 2.40 -7.37 -14.53
C ASN A 118 2.21 -5.90 -14.11
N PHE A 119 2.38 -4.97 -15.04
CA PHE A 119 2.09 -3.57 -14.84
C PHE A 119 1.44 -2.94 -16.07
N GLY A 120 0.83 -1.79 -15.90
CA GLY A 120 0.21 -1.07 -16.99
C GLY A 120 -0.01 0.40 -16.69
N SER A 121 -0.77 1.04 -17.54
CA SER A 121 -1.13 2.45 -17.36
C SER A 121 -2.59 2.73 -17.72
N ILE A 122 -3.14 3.73 -17.03
CA ILE A 122 -4.50 4.24 -17.20
C ILE A 122 -4.40 5.62 -17.86
N PHE A 123 -5.25 5.87 -18.84
CA PHE A 123 -5.32 7.16 -19.52
C PHE A 123 -5.79 8.27 -18.57
N GLN A 124 -5.11 9.41 -18.63
CA GLN A 124 -5.50 10.65 -17.97
C GLN A 124 -5.51 11.77 -19.00
N ASP A 125 -6.63 12.49 -19.12
CA ASP A 125 -6.75 13.62 -20.04
C ASP A 125 -5.87 14.79 -19.57
N GLY A 126 -4.98 15.25 -20.44
CA GLY A 126 -4.09 16.39 -20.17
C GLY A 126 -2.91 16.12 -19.24
N GLU A 127 -2.72 14.88 -18.79
CA GLU A 127 -1.64 14.47 -17.90
C GLU A 127 -0.94 13.22 -18.43
N GLU A 128 0.20 12.85 -17.81
CA GLU A 128 0.83 11.57 -18.06
C GLU A 128 -0.09 10.40 -17.65
N ASN A 129 -0.03 9.30 -18.38
CA ASN A 129 -0.77 8.10 -18.03
C ASN A 129 -0.38 7.62 -16.63
N LEU A 130 -1.37 7.17 -15.87
CA LEU A 130 -1.20 6.77 -14.48
C LEU A 130 -0.74 5.32 -14.40
N PHE A 131 0.41 5.08 -13.77
CA PHE A 131 0.98 3.76 -13.57
C PHE A 131 0.16 2.93 -12.57
N PHE A 132 0.04 1.62 -12.82
CA PHE A 132 -0.48 0.64 -11.85
C PHE A 132 0.26 -0.70 -11.96
N ARG A 133 0.19 -1.51 -10.90
CA ARG A 133 0.66 -2.89 -10.90
C ARG A 133 -0.52 -3.84 -10.72
N GLN A 134 -0.43 -5.03 -11.30
CA GLN A 134 -1.45 -6.07 -11.11
C GLN A 134 -1.64 -6.40 -9.61
N ALA A 135 -0.57 -6.35 -8.83
CA ALA A 135 -0.63 -6.59 -7.38
C ALA A 135 -1.48 -5.56 -6.60
N ASP A 136 -1.77 -4.41 -7.19
CA ASP A 136 -2.59 -3.36 -6.56
C ASP A 136 -4.11 -3.52 -6.84
N PHE A 137 -4.51 -4.59 -7.55
CA PHE A 137 -5.91 -4.96 -7.70
C PHE A 137 -6.45 -5.60 -6.42
N LEU A 138 -7.69 -5.25 -6.06
CA LEU A 138 -8.35 -5.79 -4.86
C LEU A 138 -8.71 -7.27 -5.01
N ASP A 139 -9.02 -7.69 -6.22
CA ASP A 139 -9.33 -9.08 -6.56
C ASP A 139 -8.26 -9.62 -7.51
N ASP A 140 -8.14 -10.95 -7.62
CA ASP A 140 -7.23 -11.62 -8.55
C ASP A 140 -7.73 -11.57 -10.01
N GLU A 141 -8.42 -10.50 -10.39
CA GLU A 141 -8.89 -10.33 -11.75
C GLU A 141 -7.74 -10.00 -12.70
N GLU A 142 -7.72 -10.68 -13.83
CA GLU A 142 -6.81 -10.32 -14.91
C GLU A 142 -7.33 -9.07 -15.63
N VAL A 143 -6.46 -8.09 -15.80
CA VAL A 143 -6.77 -6.88 -16.53
C VAL A 143 -6.18 -6.94 -17.93
N GLU A 144 -6.93 -6.42 -18.89
CA GLU A 144 -6.53 -6.33 -20.29
C GLU A 144 -6.54 -4.88 -20.77
N LYS A 145 -5.82 -4.63 -21.85
CA LYS A 145 -5.86 -3.34 -22.53
C LYS A 145 -7.30 -3.00 -22.91
N TYR A 146 -7.69 -1.75 -22.65
CA TYR A 146 -9.01 -1.15 -22.86
C TYR A 146 -10.09 -1.51 -21.82
N ASP A 147 -9.79 -2.32 -20.84
CA ASP A 147 -10.70 -2.51 -19.71
C ASP A 147 -10.92 -1.19 -18.98
N VAL A 148 -12.12 -0.99 -18.48
CA VAL A 148 -12.44 0.14 -17.60
C VAL A 148 -12.30 -0.32 -16.16
N VAL A 149 -11.52 0.42 -15.39
CA VAL A 149 -11.20 0.12 -14.00
C VAL A 149 -11.61 1.26 -13.07
N GLU A 150 -12.00 0.89 -11.86
CA GLU A 150 -12.14 1.82 -10.74
C GLU A 150 -10.85 1.79 -9.93
N TYR A 151 -10.40 2.95 -9.47
CA TYR A 151 -9.14 3.07 -8.75
C TYR A 151 -9.10 4.30 -7.85
N SER A 152 -8.12 4.33 -6.98
CA SER A 152 -7.73 5.53 -6.22
C SER A 152 -6.31 5.93 -6.59
N VAL A 153 -5.98 7.19 -6.40
CA VAL A 153 -4.64 7.73 -6.69
C VAL A 153 -3.91 8.03 -5.40
N ILE A 154 -2.69 7.56 -5.31
CA ILE A 154 -1.78 7.90 -4.23
C ILE A 154 -0.47 8.45 -4.79
N LYS A 155 0.24 9.20 -3.96
CA LYS A 155 1.60 9.63 -4.25
C LYS A 155 2.58 8.70 -3.55
N THR A 156 3.57 8.23 -4.32
CA THR A 156 4.65 7.38 -3.83
C THR A 156 6.00 7.95 -4.23
N TYR A 157 7.05 7.52 -3.55
CA TYR A 157 8.41 7.89 -3.93
C TYR A 157 8.92 6.92 -4.98
N ASP A 158 9.24 7.43 -6.16
CA ASP A 158 9.88 6.67 -7.24
C ASP A 158 11.39 6.68 -7.03
N ARG A 159 11.94 5.53 -6.65
CA ARG A 159 13.37 5.38 -6.35
C ARG A 159 14.26 5.53 -7.58
N LYS A 160 13.78 5.11 -8.75
CA LYS A 160 14.55 5.22 -10.00
C LYS A 160 14.70 6.66 -10.44
N ARG A 161 13.62 7.46 -10.30
CA ARG A 161 13.60 8.87 -10.68
C ARG A 161 13.95 9.80 -9.54
N GLN A 162 14.08 9.29 -8.30
CA GLN A 162 14.35 10.05 -7.09
C GLN A 162 13.37 11.21 -6.88
N GLN A 163 12.11 10.99 -7.16
CA GLN A 163 11.04 11.99 -7.03
C GLN A 163 9.71 11.36 -6.61
N MET A 164 8.79 12.17 -6.14
CA MET A 164 7.42 11.75 -5.89
C MET A 164 6.71 11.54 -7.23
N SER A 165 5.95 10.45 -7.32
CA SER A 165 5.09 10.16 -8.46
C SER A 165 3.73 9.67 -7.99
N SER A 166 2.74 9.71 -8.88
CA SER A 166 1.40 9.18 -8.61
C SER A 166 1.25 7.79 -9.20
N LYS A 167 0.49 6.94 -8.53
CA LYS A 167 0.09 5.64 -9.08
C LYS A 167 -1.35 5.31 -8.70
N ALA A 168 -1.98 4.44 -9.49
CA ALA A 168 -3.28 3.90 -9.20
C ALA A 168 -3.16 2.71 -8.25
N VAL A 169 -4.08 2.61 -7.31
CA VAL A 169 -4.16 1.54 -6.31
C VAL A 169 -5.63 1.18 -6.05
N LEU A 170 -5.87 0.09 -5.33
CA LEU A 170 -7.22 -0.36 -4.99
C LEU A 170 -8.07 -0.56 -6.25
N LEU A 171 -7.47 -1.17 -7.27
CA LEU A 171 -8.11 -1.30 -8.58
C LEU A 171 -9.13 -2.43 -8.59
N LYS A 172 -10.22 -2.18 -9.34
CA LYS A 172 -11.24 -3.19 -9.69
C LYS A 172 -11.58 -3.04 -11.17
N VAL A 173 -11.72 -4.15 -11.87
CA VAL A 173 -12.26 -4.14 -13.22
C VAL A 173 -13.77 -3.90 -13.12
N LEU A 174 -14.27 -2.83 -13.75
CA LEU A 174 -15.70 -2.51 -13.78
C LEU A 174 -16.40 -3.24 -14.91
N TYR A 175 -15.81 -3.18 -16.10
CA TYR A 175 -16.29 -3.92 -17.26
C TYR A 175 -15.18 -4.02 -18.31
N GLU A 176 -15.28 -5.09 -19.10
CA GLU A 176 -14.41 -5.32 -20.24
C GLU A 176 -14.97 -4.61 -21.48
N GLU A 177 -14.08 -3.98 -22.28
CA GLU A 177 -14.50 -3.43 -23.57
C GLU A 177 -14.70 -4.58 -24.55
N ILE A 178 -15.94 -4.77 -25.00
CA ILE A 178 -16.27 -5.76 -26.03
C ILE A 178 -15.96 -5.14 -27.40
N ASN A 179 -14.91 -5.65 -28.05
CA ASN A 179 -14.62 -5.29 -29.44
C ASN A 179 -15.55 -6.08 -30.37
N TYR A 180 -16.51 -5.38 -30.97
CA TYR A 180 -17.34 -5.92 -32.03
C TYR A 180 -16.61 -5.92 -33.36
#